data_f1421d4b093442ceb56729388415dad6
#
_entry.id   f1421d4b093442ceb56729388415dad6
#
_cell.length_a   1.000
_cell.length_b   1.000
_cell.length_c   1.000
_cell.angle_alpha   90.00
_cell.angle_beta   90.00
_cell.angle_gamma   90.00
#
_symmetry.space_group_name_H-M   'P 1'
#
loop_
_entity.id
_entity.type
_entity.pdbx_description
1 polymer ?
#
loop_
_entity_poly.entity_id
_entity_poly.type
_entity_poly.pdbx_seq_one_letter_code
_entity_poly.pdbx_strand_id
1 'polypeptide(L)' 'FDAKNCSMDIDGDGVVLSTTDALLLARTSRGMTGAAVINGISFASHATRKTWPDIRDYLVSQCGMTLVP' A
#
# COMPACT_ATOMS: atom_id res chain seq x y z
N PHE A 1 0.68 9.63 9.29
CA PHE A 1 1.34 8.32 9.11
C PHE A 1 1.99 7.90 10.43
N ASP A 2 1.65 6.72 10.88
CA ASP A 2 2.20 6.15 12.11
C ASP A 2 2.88 4.82 11.79
N ALA A 3 4.20 4.76 11.90
CA ALA A 3 4.99 3.58 11.57
C ALA A 3 5.04 2.56 12.72
N LYS A 4 4.38 2.78 13.83
CA LYS A 4 4.48 1.92 15.01
C LYS A 4 4.01 0.49 14.74
N ASN A 5 2.89 0.33 14.03
CA ASN A 5 2.34 -0.97 13.66
C ASN A 5 2.39 -1.21 12.15
N CYS A 6 3.08 -0.34 11.43
CA CYS A 6 3.09 -0.34 9.98
C CYS A 6 4.42 -0.86 9.48
N SER A 7 4.37 -1.91 8.65
CA SER A 7 5.53 -2.36 7.89
C SER A 7 5.55 -1.66 6.55
N MET A 8 6.72 -1.30 6.05
CA MET A 8 6.87 -0.75 4.70
C MET A 8 6.61 -1.79 3.61
N ASP A 9 6.40 -3.05 3.98
CA ASP A 9 5.95 -4.10 3.09
C ASP A 9 4.42 -3.96 2.88
N ILE A 10 4.03 -2.99 2.08
CA ILE A 10 2.63 -2.58 1.93
C ILE A 10 1.79 -3.67 1.25
N ASP A 11 2.37 -4.37 0.27
CA ASP A 11 1.64 -5.42 -0.44
C ASP A 11 1.68 -6.78 0.26
N GLY A 12 2.49 -6.92 1.30
CA GLY A 12 2.53 -8.14 2.10
C GLY A 12 3.17 -9.34 1.42
N ASP A 13 4.21 -9.11 0.60
CA ASP A 13 4.92 -10.20 -0.09
C ASP A 13 6.17 -10.67 0.67
N GLY A 14 6.46 -10.05 1.81
CA GLY A 14 7.63 -10.40 2.63
C GLY A 14 8.88 -9.61 2.31
N VAL A 15 8.85 -8.72 1.33
CA VAL A 15 10.01 -7.94 0.89
C VAL A 15 9.59 -6.49 0.70
N VAL A 16 10.42 -5.55 1.15
CA VAL A 16 10.20 -4.12 0.93
C VAL A 16 10.92 -3.71 -0.36
N LEU A 17 10.17 -3.34 -1.38
CA LEU A 17 10.70 -2.96 -2.69
C LEU A 17 10.27 -1.53 -3.03
N SER A 18 11.20 -0.76 -3.63
CA SER A 18 10.89 0.60 -4.08
C SER A 18 9.91 0.62 -5.26
N THR A 19 9.90 -0.45 -6.07
CA THR A 19 9.03 -0.55 -7.25
C THR A 19 7.59 -0.94 -6.94
N THR A 20 7.32 -1.42 -5.73
CA THR A 20 5.99 -1.77 -5.29
C THR A 20 5.60 -0.98 -4.04
N ASP A 21 6.23 -1.25 -2.91
CA ASP A 21 5.83 -0.68 -1.61
C ASP A 21 6.01 0.84 -1.55
N ALA A 22 7.16 1.34 -1.94
CA ALA A 22 7.40 2.78 -1.91
C ALA A 22 6.51 3.51 -2.92
N LEU A 23 6.23 2.89 -4.06
CA LEU A 23 5.35 3.48 -5.07
C LEU A 23 3.90 3.53 -4.57
N LEU A 24 3.43 2.48 -3.91
CA LEU A 24 2.10 2.47 -3.29
C LEU A 24 1.98 3.60 -2.26
N LEU A 25 2.96 3.73 -1.40
CA LEU A 25 2.95 4.77 -0.37
C LEU A 25 3.03 6.16 -0.98
N ALA A 26 3.88 6.35 -1.98
CA ALA A 26 4.01 7.64 -2.66
C ALA A 26 2.70 8.07 -3.33
N ARG A 27 2.03 7.14 -4.00
CA ARG A 27 0.75 7.44 -4.68
C ARG A 27 -0.35 7.78 -3.68
N THR A 28 -0.47 7.02 -2.58
CA THR A 28 -1.46 7.30 -1.55
C THR A 28 -1.19 8.62 -0.85
N SER A 29 0.08 8.96 -0.65
CA SER A 29 0.47 10.24 -0.05
C SER A 29 0.11 11.45 -0.92
N ARG A 30 -0.05 11.22 -2.23
CA ARG A 30 -0.49 12.27 -3.18
C ARG A 30 -2.00 12.35 -3.30
N GLY A 31 -2.74 11.55 -2.53
CA GLY A 31 -4.19 11.54 -2.59
C GLY A 31 -4.77 10.64 -3.67
N MET A 32 -3.97 9.81 -4.32
CA MET A 32 -4.47 8.85 -5.30
C MET A 32 -5.25 7.73 -4.59
N THR A 33 -6.28 7.23 -5.23
CA THR A 33 -7.15 6.18 -4.70
C THR A 33 -7.54 5.20 -5.79
N GLY A 34 -8.07 4.04 -5.40
CA GLY A 34 -8.61 3.05 -6.31
C GLY A 34 -7.57 2.47 -7.24
N ALA A 35 -7.97 2.21 -8.49
CA ALA A 35 -7.10 1.59 -9.48
C ALA A 35 -5.85 2.42 -9.80
N ALA A 36 -5.91 3.74 -9.60
CA ALA A 36 -4.76 4.61 -9.85
C ALA A 36 -3.57 4.27 -8.95
N VAL A 37 -3.83 3.77 -7.74
CA VAL A 37 -2.76 3.40 -6.79
C VAL A 37 -2.01 2.15 -7.26
N ILE A 38 -2.71 1.17 -7.80
CA ILE A 38 -2.14 -0.13 -8.17
C ILE A 38 -1.80 -0.24 -9.66
N ASN A 39 -2.15 0.75 -10.45
CA ASN A 39 -1.97 0.70 -11.91
C ASN A 39 -0.47 0.62 -12.26
N GLY A 40 -0.13 -0.37 -13.10
CA GLY A 40 1.24 -0.58 -13.56
C GLY A 40 2.17 -1.23 -12.54
N ILE A 41 1.67 -1.64 -11.38
CA ILE A 41 2.48 -2.32 -10.36
C ILE A 41 2.39 -3.83 -10.56
N SER A 42 3.55 -4.48 -10.62
CA SER A 42 3.63 -5.94 -10.72
C SER A 42 3.78 -6.52 -9.30
N PHE A 43 2.68 -7.03 -8.77
CA PHE A 43 2.71 -7.68 -7.47
C PHE A 43 3.24 -9.11 -7.58
N ALA A 44 3.96 -9.55 -6.54
CA ALA A 44 4.36 -10.95 -6.45
C ALA A 44 3.10 -11.83 -6.28
N SER A 45 3.16 -13.06 -6.80
CA SER A 45 2.02 -13.97 -6.72
C SER A 45 1.57 -14.28 -5.30
N HIS A 46 2.51 -14.23 -4.35
CA HIS A 46 2.24 -14.49 -2.93
C HIS A 46 1.95 -13.24 -2.11
N ALA A 47 1.87 -12.07 -2.73
CA ALA A 47 1.51 -10.84 -2.02
C ALA A 47 0.09 -10.97 -1.44
N THR A 48 -0.09 -10.54 -0.20
CA THR A 48 -1.37 -10.67 0.48
C THR A 48 -2.31 -9.50 0.22
N ARG A 49 -1.78 -8.37 -0.22
CA ARG A 49 -2.56 -7.16 -0.51
C ARG A 49 -2.26 -6.71 -1.93
N LYS A 50 -3.17 -6.98 -2.86
CA LYS A 50 -3.02 -6.66 -4.29
C LYS A 50 -4.12 -5.75 -4.81
N THR A 51 -5.16 -5.50 -4.03
CA THR A 51 -6.29 -4.67 -4.43
C THR A 51 -6.30 -3.40 -3.59
N TRP A 52 -6.94 -2.35 -4.12
CA TRP A 52 -7.04 -1.09 -3.40
C TRP A 52 -7.74 -1.23 -2.04
N PRO A 53 -8.87 -1.93 -1.90
CA PRO A 53 -9.49 -2.07 -0.59
C PRO A 53 -8.56 -2.69 0.46
N ASP A 54 -7.80 -3.71 0.08
CA ASP A 54 -6.87 -4.37 1.01
C ASP A 54 -5.72 -3.43 1.40
N ILE A 55 -5.15 -2.73 0.43
CA ILE A 55 -4.05 -1.79 0.67
C ILE A 55 -4.53 -0.62 1.51
N ARG A 56 -5.71 -0.08 1.19
CA ARG A 56 -6.32 1.02 1.94
C ARG A 56 -6.56 0.62 3.40
N ASP A 57 -7.14 -0.53 3.63
CA ASP A 57 -7.41 -1.01 4.98
C ASP A 57 -6.12 -1.16 5.79
N TYR A 58 -5.08 -1.67 5.17
CA TYR A 58 -3.78 -1.79 5.82
C TYR A 58 -3.22 -0.42 6.19
N LEU A 59 -3.20 0.52 5.25
CA LEU A 59 -2.64 1.85 5.48
C LEU A 59 -3.43 2.62 6.55
N VAL A 60 -4.74 2.50 6.56
CA VAL A 60 -5.58 3.17 7.55
C VAL A 60 -5.43 2.51 8.92
N SER A 61 -5.54 1.18 8.99
CA SER A 61 -5.58 0.48 10.28
C SER A 61 -4.19 0.30 10.91
N GLN A 62 -3.14 0.10 10.10
CA GLN A 62 -1.80 -0.20 10.62
C GLN A 62 -0.84 0.97 10.49
N CYS A 63 -1.03 1.84 9.52
CA CYS A 63 -0.14 2.97 9.29
C CYS A 63 -0.70 4.30 9.75
N GLY A 64 -1.95 4.33 10.21
CA GLY A 64 -2.56 5.54 10.74
C GLY A 64 -2.84 6.61 9.70
N MET A 65 -2.90 6.24 8.41
CA MET A 65 -3.20 7.19 7.34
C MET A 65 -4.69 7.50 7.27
N THR A 66 -5.02 8.73 6.92
CA THR A 66 -6.39 9.13 6.65
C THR A 66 -6.60 9.12 5.14
N LEU A 67 -7.35 8.14 4.66
CA LEU A 67 -7.59 7.94 3.23
C LEU A 67 -9.08 7.89 2.94
N VAL A 68 -9.50 8.47 1.82
CA VAL A 68 -10.86 8.33 1.32
C VAL A 68 -10.97 7.04 0.51
N PRO A 69 -12.14 6.39 0.51
CA PRO A 69 -12.37 5.18 -0.27
C PRO A 69 -12.18 5.38 -1.77
#